data_b3884adc3ac1a9d02b51d457cdbd1681
#
_entry.id   b3884adc3ac1a9d02b51d457cdbd1681
#
_cell.length_a   1.000
_cell.length_b   1.000
_cell.length_c   1.000
_cell.angle_alpha   90.00
_cell.angle_beta   90.00
_cell.angle_gamma   90.00
#
_symmetry.space_group_name_H-M   'P 1'
#
loop_
_entity.id
_entity.type
_entity.pdbx_description
1 polymer ?
#
loop_
_entity_poly.entity_id
_entity_poly.type
_entity_poly.pdbx_seq_one_letter_code
_entity_poly.pdbx_strand_id
1 'polypeptide(L)'
;MFCGNFSEFCDWSNKFESIQFHVNHSTETEYFRNHFCYFKKNTKHHISVYQDFGIQLDTFDRDNWSSSWKKIMESKTYEAPLPNKDNSSILNTLPNVKDWTKSQKNRSDYIQPGGTAGAKKLLHSFFDHRANGYSRKMSNPQEAAYACSRLSPHFSFGSISIRQVYQATLKQMEHNLFVRDLASFKKRLFWHCHFIQKLETEPELEFQSMHYLCDSLREKENDELIEKWILGKTGFPFLDACMLYLRKHGWINFRMRAMIMSFASYNLWQPWQKTSPLLAELFTDFEPGIHICQVQMQSGVTGINLPRIYSCLLYTSDAADEGL
;
A
#
# COMPACT_ATOMS: atom_id res chain seq x y z
N MET A 1 3.65 17.09 -15.31
CA MET A 1 2.67 16.35 -14.49
C MET A 1 1.34 17.07 -14.61
N PHE A 2 0.27 16.38 -14.96
CA PHE A 2 -1.08 16.96 -14.98
C PHE A 2 -1.59 17.07 -13.53
N CYS A 3 -2.17 18.22 -13.19
CA CYS A 3 -2.84 18.44 -11.90
C CYS A 3 -4.28 18.84 -12.19
N GLY A 4 -5.22 17.95 -11.91
CA GLY A 4 -6.65 18.13 -12.16
C GLY A 4 -7.41 16.83 -11.95
N ASN A 5 -8.71 16.88 -12.07
CA ASN A 5 -9.56 15.69 -12.01
C ASN A 5 -9.55 14.91 -13.34
N PHE A 6 -10.15 13.73 -13.37
CA PHE A 6 -10.19 12.89 -14.58
C PHE A 6 -10.96 13.52 -15.75
N SER A 7 -11.98 14.34 -15.48
CA SER A 7 -12.69 15.09 -16.55
C SER A 7 -11.76 16.11 -17.19
N GLU A 8 -11.10 16.92 -16.41
CA GLU A 8 -10.13 17.91 -16.90
C GLU A 8 -8.97 17.26 -17.66
N PHE A 9 -8.51 16.10 -17.21
CA PHE A 9 -7.50 15.32 -17.91
C PHE A 9 -7.99 14.82 -19.26
N CYS A 10 -9.22 14.32 -19.32
CA CYS A 10 -9.86 13.89 -20.56
C CYS A 10 -9.98 15.04 -21.55
N ASP A 11 -10.50 16.19 -21.11
CA ASP A 11 -10.67 17.39 -21.93
C ASP A 11 -9.32 17.93 -22.43
N TRP A 12 -8.30 17.92 -21.58
CA TRP A 12 -6.95 18.29 -21.97
C TRP A 12 -6.38 17.32 -23.02
N SER A 13 -6.47 16.01 -22.79
CA SER A 13 -5.93 15.02 -23.71
C SER A 13 -6.62 15.04 -25.07
N ASN A 14 -7.93 15.26 -25.09
CA ASN A 14 -8.73 15.30 -26.32
C ASN A 14 -8.43 16.52 -27.23
N LYS A 15 -7.64 17.49 -26.80
CA LYS A 15 -7.15 18.59 -27.62
C LYS A 15 -6.09 18.14 -28.64
N PHE A 16 -5.46 17.01 -28.45
CA PHE A 16 -4.43 16.48 -29.33
C PHE A 16 -5.04 15.52 -30.35
N GLU A 17 -4.45 15.46 -31.55
CA GLU A 17 -4.97 14.59 -32.63
C GLU A 17 -4.83 13.13 -32.32
N SER A 18 -3.67 12.72 -31.81
CA SER A 18 -3.38 11.33 -31.47
C SER A 18 -2.46 11.25 -30.26
N ILE A 19 -2.92 10.53 -29.23
CA ILE A 19 -2.13 10.12 -28.08
C ILE A 19 -2.37 8.61 -27.89
N GLN A 20 -1.34 7.88 -27.52
CA GLN A 20 -1.48 6.51 -27.03
C GLN A 20 -1.18 6.51 -25.54
N PHE A 21 -2.13 6.04 -24.74
CA PHE A 21 -1.95 5.89 -23.31
C PHE A 21 -1.50 4.47 -22.99
N HIS A 22 -0.45 4.36 -22.19
CA HIS A 22 0.02 3.11 -21.62
C HIS A 22 -0.16 3.20 -20.11
N VAL A 23 -1.02 2.38 -19.55
CA VAL A 23 -1.35 2.41 -18.13
C VAL A 23 -1.23 1.02 -17.52
N ASN A 24 -0.74 0.92 -16.30
CA ASN A 24 -0.84 -0.31 -15.54
C ASN A 24 -2.26 -0.43 -14.97
N HIS A 25 -2.81 -1.65 -14.98
CA HIS A 25 -3.99 -1.94 -14.20
C HIS A 25 -3.68 -1.73 -12.71
N SER A 26 -4.52 -1.01 -12.02
CA SER A 26 -4.43 -0.80 -10.59
C SER A 26 -5.74 -1.24 -9.94
N THR A 27 -5.63 -2.08 -8.92
CA THR A 27 -6.77 -2.46 -8.08
C THR A 27 -7.06 -1.31 -7.12
N GLU A 28 -8.12 -0.57 -7.42
CA GLU A 28 -8.40 0.70 -6.77
C GLU A 28 -9.74 0.68 -6.02
N THR A 29 -9.97 1.73 -5.23
CA THR A 29 -11.29 2.00 -4.64
C THR A 29 -12.33 2.30 -5.72
N GLU A 30 -13.61 2.15 -5.39
CA GLU A 30 -14.71 2.41 -6.30
C GLU A 30 -14.64 3.82 -6.92
N TYR A 31 -14.24 4.80 -6.12
CA TYR A 31 -14.04 6.17 -6.60
C TYR A 31 -13.10 6.23 -7.80
N PHE A 32 -11.91 5.65 -7.70
CA PHE A 32 -10.94 5.65 -8.79
C PHE A 32 -11.34 4.74 -9.94
N ARG A 33 -11.95 3.57 -9.67
CA ARG A 33 -12.49 2.69 -10.71
C ARG A 33 -13.52 3.42 -11.58
N ASN A 34 -14.45 4.15 -10.96
CA ASN A 34 -15.47 4.91 -11.66
C ASN A 34 -14.86 6.05 -12.51
N HIS A 35 -13.87 6.74 -12.00
CA HIS A 35 -13.16 7.80 -12.73
C HIS A 35 -12.35 7.24 -13.91
N PHE A 36 -11.70 6.11 -13.74
CA PHE A 36 -10.98 5.45 -14.84
C PHE A 36 -11.95 4.93 -15.91
N CYS A 37 -13.09 4.37 -15.51
CA CYS A 37 -14.16 4.00 -16.45
C CYS A 37 -14.69 5.21 -17.21
N TYR A 38 -14.91 6.34 -16.54
CA TYR A 38 -15.28 7.59 -17.18
C TYR A 38 -14.24 8.02 -18.22
N PHE A 39 -12.96 8.03 -17.86
CA PHE A 39 -11.88 8.37 -18.78
C PHE A 39 -11.85 7.44 -20.00
N LYS A 40 -11.93 6.12 -19.79
CA LYS A 40 -11.98 5.14 -20.90
C LYS A 40 -13.13 5.39 -21.88
N LYS A 41 -14.30 5.83 -21.38
CA LYS A 41 -15.48 6.08 -22.20
C LYS A 41 -15.42 7.40 -22.96
N ASN A 42 -14.76 8.43 -22.42
CA ASN A 42 -14.80 9.79 -22.93
C ASN A 42 -13.53 10.23 -23.66
N THR A 43 -12.42 9.48 -23.54
CA THR A 43 -11.23 9.76 -24.35
C THR A 43 -11.41 9.25 -25.78
N LYS A 44 -10.95 10.03 -26.75
CA LYS A 44 -10.86 9.59 -28.16
C LYS A 44 -9.61 8.78 -28.48
N HIS A 45 -8.74 8.61 -27.50
CA HIS A 45 -7.42 8.02 -27.66
C HIS A 45 -7.39 6.54 -27.30
N HIS A 46 -6.43 5.82 -27.87
CA HIS A 46 -6.22 4.41 -27.54
C HIS A 46 -5.55 4.25 -26.17
N ILE A 47 -6.08 3.36 -25.34
CA ILE A 47 -5.53 3.02 -24.03
C ILE A 47 -5.09 1.56 -24.05
N SER A 48 -3.79 1.32 -23.87
CA SER A 48 -3.23 0.01 -23.62
C SER A 48 -3.09 -0.21 -22.11
N VAL A 49 -3.77 -1.22 -21.58
CA VAL A 49 -3.74 -1.56 -20.14
C VAL A 49 -2.84 -2.76 -19.94
N TYR A 50 -1.90 -2.65 -19.01
CA TYR A 50 -0.94 -3.69 -18.67
C TYR A 50 -1.22 -4.24 -17.27
N GLN A 51 -1.07 -5.55 -17.12
CA GLN A 51 -1.23 -6.23 -15.84
C GLN A 51 -0.01 -5.97 -14.94
N ASP A 52 -0.26 -5.65 -13.69
CA ASP A 52 0.77 -5.50 -12.66
C ASP A 52 0.49 -6.40 -11.44
N PHE A 53 1.41 -6.45 -10.48
CA PHE A 53 1.33 -7.24 -9.23
C PHE A 53 1.05 -8.74 -9.40
N GLY A 54 1.04 -9.27 -10.62
CA GLY A 54 0.73 -10.67 -10.88
C GLY A 54 -0.72 -11.05 -10.60
N ILE A 55 -1.64 -10.08 -10.65
CA ILE A 55 -3.08 -10.29 -10.49
C ILE A 55 -3.69 -10.97 -11.71
N GLN A 56 -4.72 -11.79 -11.48
CA GLN A 56 -5.59 -12.34 -12.52
C GLN A 56 -6.82 -11.45 -12.66
N LEU A 57 -7.06 -10.91 -13.87
CA LEU A 57 -8.10 -9.91 -14.11
C LEU A 57 -9.44 -10.53 -14.55
N ASP A 58 -9.42 -11.54 -15.42
CA ASP A 58 -10.62 -12.03 -16.08
C ASP A 58 -11.23 -13.24 -15.35
N THR A 59 -10.41 -14.20 -15.00
CA THR A 59 -10.83 -15.42 -14.32
C THR A 59 -9.90 -15.72 -13.17
N PHE A 60 -10.41 -15.57 -11.95
CA PHE A 60 -9.63 -15.89 -10.76
C PHE A 60 -9.67 -17.39 -10.46
N ASP A 61 -8.52 -18.03 -10.58
CA ASP A 61 -8.31 -19.41 -10.15
C ASP A 61 -7.49 -19.40 -8.85
N ARG A 62 -8.19 -19.62 -7.74
CA ARG A 62 -7.59 -19.62 -6.41
C ARG A 62 -6.52 -20.69 -6.25
N ASP A 63 -6.74 -21.87 -6.79
CA ASP A 63 -5.86 -23.04 -6.60
C ASP A 63 -4.55 -22.87 -7.37
N ASN A 64 -4.62 -22.25 -8.55
CA ASN A 64 -3.46 -22.00 -9.41
C ASN A 64 -2.87 -20.59 -9.27
N TRP A 65 -3.44 -19.71 -8.42
CA TRP A 65 -2.97 -18.33 -8.30
C TRP A 65 -1.48 -18.25 -7.91
N SER A 66 -1.05 -19.05 -6.96
CA SER A 66 0.34 -19.05 -6.48
C SER A 66 1.36 -19.39 -7.56
N SER A 67 1.05 -20.38 -8.39
CA SER A 67 1.90 -20.79 -9.52
C SER A 67 1.91 -19.75 -10.64
N SER A 68 0.75 -19.18 -10.96
CA SER A 68 0.61 -18.09 -11.94
C SER A 68 1.35 -16.83 -11.50
N TRP A 69 1.22 -16.44 -10.25
CA TRP A 69 1.95 -15.32 -9.67
C TRP A 69 3.47 -15.54 -9.76
N LYS A 70 3.96 -16.72 -9.38
CA LYS A 70 5.38 -17.08 -9.48
C LYS A 70 5.88 -16.97 -10.91
N LYS A 71 5.15 -17.49 -11.88
CA LYS A 71 5.47 -17.42 -13.31
C LYS A 71 5.62 -15.96 -13.78
N ILE A 72 4.72 -15.07 -13.34
CA ILE A 72 4.79 -13.64 -13.67
C ILE A 72 6.01 -13.00 -13.01
N MET A 73 6.28 -13.28 -11.73
CA MET A 73 7.43 -12.71 -11.02
C MET A 73 8.78 -13.16 -11.58
N GLU A 74 8.85 -14.37 -12.14
CA GLU A 74 10.06 -14.92 -12.77
C GLU A 74 10.19 -14.56 -14.26
N SER A 75 9.17 -13.93 -14.85
CA SER A 75 9.22 -13.50 -16.25
C SER A 75 10.18 -12.32 -16.45
N LYS A 76 10.65 -12.16 -17.69
CA LYS A 76 11.63 -11.11 -18.06
C LYS A 76 11.14 -9.72 -17.64
N THR A 77 12.00 -8.95 -17.01
CA THR A 77 11.82 -7.51 -16.81
C THR A 77 12.33 -6.76 -18.05
N TYR A 78 11.66 -5.67 -18.38
CA TYR A 78 12.04 -4.82 -19.50
C TYR A 78 12.75 -3.57 -19.00
N GLU A 79 13.71 -3.08 -19.77
CA GLU A 79 14.30 -1.77 -19.53
C GLU A 79 13.30 -0.68 -19.91
N ALA A 80 13.32 0.42 -19.15
CA ALA A 80 12.51 1.57 -19.50
C ALA A 80 12.94 2.12 -20.87
N PRO A 81 12.01 2.40 -21.79
CA PRO A 81 12.36 3.03 -23.06
C PRO A 81 12.98 4.40 -22.80
N LEU A 82 13.93 4.79 -23.65
CA LEU A 82 14.46 6.15 -23.60
C LEU A 82 13.34 7.15 -23.91
N PRO A 83 13.25 8.27 -23.18
CA PRO A 83 12.25 9.29 -23.44
C PRO A 83 12.35 9.75 -24.89
N ASN A 84 11.22 9.75 -25.61
CA ASN A 84 11.17 10.33 -26.93
C ASN A 84 11.25 11.87 -26.81
N LYS A 85 12.25 12.49 -27.44
CA LYS A 85 12.46 13.94 -27.39
C LYS A 85 11.32 14.73 -28.05
N ASP A 86 10.56 14.10 -28.93
CA ASP A 86 9.46 14.75 -29.67
C ASP A 86 8.22 15.06 -28.81
N ASN A 87 8.14 14.50 -27.62
CA ASN A 87 7.03 14.78 -26.69
C ASN A 87 7.16 16.08 -25.88
N SER A 88 8.22 16.86 -26.08
CA SER A 88 8.46 18.12 -25.36
C SER A 88 7.37 19.16 -25.59
N SER A 89 6.77 19.21 -26.79
CA SER A 89 5.68 20.14 -27.13
C SER A 89 4.40 19.86 -26.33
N ILE A 90 4.06 18.59 -26.11
CA ILE A 90 2.90 18.17 -25.32
C ILE A 90 3.09 18.51 -23.85
N LEU A 91 4.29 18.28 -23.30
CA LEU A 91 4.62 18.57 -21.90
C LEU A 91 4.52 20.07 -21.58
N ASN A 92 4.80 20.95 -22.56
CA ASN A 92 4.70 22.40 -22.38
C ASN A 92 3.26 22.91 -22.28
N THR A 93 2.27 22.12 -22.67
CA THR A 93 0.84 22.48 -22.59
C THR A 93 0.20 22.05 -21.27
N LEU A 94 0.92 21.33 -20.41
CA LEU A 94 0.40 20.95 -19.11
C LEU A 94 0.16 22.19 -18.24
N PRO A 95 -0.96 22.22 -17.48
CA PRO A 95 -1.23 23.28 -16.54
C PRO A 95 -0.02 23.50 -15.60
N ASN A 96 0.26 24.76 -15.31
CA ASN A 96 1.48 25.16 -14.63
C ASN A 96 1.55 24.56 -13.21
N VAL A 97 2.49 23.65 -12.97
CA VAL A 97 2.71 22.93 -11.70
C VAL A 97 3.25 23.86 -10.58
N LYS A 98 3.53 25.14 -10.90
CA LYS A 98 4.13 26.09 -9.93
C LYS A 98 3.31 26.27 -8.66
N ASP A 99 1.98 26.16 -8.73
CA ASP A 99 1.12 26.32 -7.56
C ASP A 99 1.09 25.06 -6.67
N TRP A 100 1.30 23.90 -7.26
CA TRP A 100 1.39 22.64 -6.52
C TRP A 100 2.69 22.54 -5.69
N THR A 101 3.79 23.08 -6.22
CA THR A 101 5.08 23.14 -5.48
C THR A 101 5.04 24.10 -4.31
N LYS A 102 4.16 25.11 -4.31
CA LYS A 102 3.97 26.02 -3.16
C LYS A 102 3.28 25.32 -1.99
N SER A 103 2.36 24.36 -2.26
CA SER A 103 1.72 23.57 -1.20
C SER A 103 2.68 22.60 -0.51
N GLN A 104 3.82 22.29 -1.13
CA GLN A 104 4.85 21.41 -0.55
C GLN A 104 5.70 22.07 0.55
N LYS A 105 5.57 23.37 0.79
CA LYS A 105 6.30 24.05 1.89
C LYS A 105 5.98 23.49 3.29
N ASN A 106 4.87 22.77 3.45
CA ASN A 106 4.47 22.12 4.70
C ASN A 106 4.75 20.61 4.72
N ARG A 107 5.55 20.10 3.78
CA ARG A 107 5.91 18.68 3.75
C ARG A 107 6.80 18.37 4.96
N SER A 108 6.42 17.37 5.72
CA SER A 108 7.26 16.88 6.81
C SER A 108 8.57 16.32 6.27
N ASP A 109 9.71 16.82 6.76
CA ASP A 109 11.06 16.29 6.44
C ASP A 109 11.24 14.83 6.85
N TYR A 110 10.29 14.29 7.62
CA TYR A 110 10.28 12.90 8.07
C TYR A 110 9.66 11.92 7.08
N ILE A 111 9.00 12.44 6.03
CA ILE A 111 8.41 11.59 5.00
C ILE A 111 9.51 11.11 4.05
N GLN A 112 9.47 9.81 3.77
CA GLN A 112 10.44 9.15 2.91
C GLN A 112 10.49 9.76 1.50
N PRO A 113 11.69 10.06 0.95
CA PRO A 113 11.84 10.52 -0.42
C PRO A 113 11.32 9.49 -1.43
N GLY A 114 10.59 9.96 -2.45
CA GLY A 114 10.06 9.12 -3.52
C GLY A 114 11.06 8.88 -4.66
N GLY A 115 10.55 8.28 -5.75
CA GLY A 115 11.24 8.09 -7.02
C GLY A 115 12.13 6.85 -7.11
N THR A 116 12.48 6.47 -8.33
CA THR A 116 13.24 5.23 -8.63
C THR A 116 14.62 5.20 -7.99
N ALA A 117 15.31 6.34 -7.94
CA ALA A 117 16.63 6.43 -7.29
C ALA A 117 16.54 6.15 -5.78
N GLY A 118 15.51 6.70 -5.11
CA GLY A 118 15.21 6.43 -3.71
C GLY A 118 14.90 4.95 -3.47
N ALA A 119 14.05 4.35 -4.30
CA ALA A 119 13.71 2.93 -4.24
C ALA A 119 14.94 2.03 -4.35
N LYS A 120 15.80 2.28 -5.35
CA LYS A 120 17.05 1.52 -5.56
C LYS A 120 17.98 1.65 -4.36
N LYS A 121 18.18 2.87 -3.83
CA LYS A 121 19.00 3.11 -2.64
C LYS A 121 18.53 2.31 -1.44
N LEU A 122 17.21 2.28 -1.22
CA LEU A 122 16.60 1.50 -0.12
C LEU A 122 16.76 0.00 -0.32
N LEU A 123 16.56 -0.50 -1.54
CA LEU A 123 16.75 -1.92 -1.86
C LEU A 123 18.20 -2.35 -1.63
N HIS A 124 19.18 -1.58 -2.13
CA HIS A 124 20.59 -1.86 -1.91
C HIS A 124 20.94 -1.90 -0.42
N SER A 125 20.60 -0.85 0.34
CA SER A 125 20.88 -0.82 1.77
C SER A 125 20.17 -1.93 2.55
N PHE A 126 19.01 -2.40 2.06
CA PHE A 126 18.32 -3.54 2.67
C PHE A 126 19.12 -4.83 2.47
N PHE A 127 19.60 -5.09 1.28
CA PHE A 127 20.43 -6.29 0.99
C PHE A 127 21.79 -6.23 1.65
N ASP A 128 22.43 -5.07 1.71
CA ASP A 128 23.78 -4.92 2.25
C ASP A 128 23.84 -5.23 3.77
N HIS A 129 22.86 -4.73 4.54
CA HIS A 129 22.93 -4.86 6.00
C HIS A 129 21.56 -4.92 6.72
N ARG A 130 20.52 -4.22 6.24
CA ARG A 130 19.27 -4.10 6.99
C ARG A 130 18.45 -5.39 7.02
N ALA A 131 18.65 -6.29 6.07
CA ALA A 131 18.00 -7.59 6.04
C ALA A 131 18.45 -8.50 7.19
N ASN A 132 19.59 -8.23 7.82
CA ASN A 132 20.08 -9.02 8.95
C ASN A 132 19.13 -8.95 10.15
N GLY A 133 18.52 -10.08 10.48
CA GLY A 133 17.54 -10.19 11.55
C GLY A 133 16.15 -9.63 11.18
N TYR A 134 15.88 -9.38 9.91
CA TYR A 134 14.59 -8.85 9.44
C TYR A 134 13.39 -9.63 9.96
N SER A 135 13.45 -10.95 9.96
CA SER A 135 12.34 -11.83 10.39
C SER A 135 11.87 -11.57 11.83
N ARG A 136 12.77 -11.15 12.72
CA ARG A 136 12.47 -10.77 14.11
C ARG A 136 12.17 -9.29 14.23
N LYS A 137 13.06 -8.46 13.68
CA LYS A 137 13.03 -6.98 13.83
C LYS A 137 11.84 -6.32 13.15
N MET A 138 11.27 -6.91 12.09
CA MET A 138 10.14 -6.31 11.37
C MET A 138 8.88 -6.09 12.23
N SER A 139 8.75 -6.83 13.33
CA SER A 139 7.63 -6.69 14.27
C SER A 139 7.94 -5.78 15.45
N ASN A 140 9.21 -5.51 15.72
CA ASN A 140 9.65 -4.66 16.82
C ASN A 140 9.35 -3.18 16.53
N PRO A 141 8.66 -2.44 17.41
CA PRO A 141 8.30 -1.04 17.16
C PRO A 141 9.49 -0.10 17.02
N GLN A 142 10.60 -0.38 17.70
CA GLN A 142 11.81 0.48 17.67
C GLN A 142 12.73 0.13 16.48
N GLU A 143 12.90 -1.15 16.16
CA GLU A 143 13.84 -1.60 15.14
C GLU A 143 13.26 -1.63 13.73
N ALA A 144 11.94 -1.81 13.58
CA ALA A 144 11.32 -2.01 12.28
C ALA A 144 11.56 -0.86 11.28
N ALA A 145 11.65 0.38 11.76
CA ALA A 145 11.91 1.54 10.91
C ALA A 145 13.25 1.42 10.17
N TYR A 146 14.23 0.76 10.78
CA TYR A 146 15.58 0.57 10.25
C TYR A 146 15.75 -0.81 9.60
N ALA A 147 15.08 -1.85 10.10
CA ALA A 147 15.22 -3.21 9.59
C ALA A 147 14.30 -3.55 8.41
N CYS A 148 13.15 -2.90 8.27
CA CYS A 148 12.27 -3.13 7.12
C CYS A 148 12.84 -2.56 5.83
N SER A 149 12.44 -3.13 4.68
CA SER A 149 12.89 -2.67 3.36
C SER A 149 12.47 -1.22 3.06
N ARG A 150 11.34 -0.78 3.59
CA ARG A 150 10.75 0.54 3.35
C ARG A 150 10.35 0.76 1.88
N LEU A 151 10.08 -0.32 1.14
CA LEU A 151 9.73 -0.26 -0.26
C LEU A 151 8.22 -0.11 -0.53
N SER A 152 7.36 -0.26 0.50
CA SER A 152 5.91 -0.17 0.32
C SER A 152 5.45 1.14 -0.34
N PRO A 153 5.93 2.35 0.02
CA PRO A 153 5.55 3.56 -0.71
C PRO A 153 6.01 3.54 -2.17
N HIS A 154 7.15 2.93 -2.44
CA HIS A 154 7.67 2.84 -3.81
C HIS A 154 6.90 1.85 -4.67
N PHE A 155 6.27 0.83 -4.08
CA PHE A 155 5.35 -0.06 -4.78
C PHE A 155 4.06 0.65 -5.13
N SER A 156 3.43 1.33 -4.15
CA SER A 156 2.19 2.08 -4.36
C SER A 156 2.31 3.17 -5.44
N PHE A 157 3.49 3.81 -5.54
CA PHE A 157 3.74 4.84 -6.56
C PHE A 157 4.47 4.32 -7.82
N GLY A 158 4.64 3.01 -7.98
CA GLY A 158 5.27 2.43 -9.17
C GLY A 158 6.74 2.84 -9.37
N SER A 159 7.45 3.31 -8.34
CA SER A 159 8.86 3.72 -8.44
C SER A 159 9.81 2.54 -8.66
N ILE A 160 9.39 1.35 -8.28
CA ILE A 160 10.03 0.06 -8.52
C ILE A 160 8.95 -1.03 -8.54
N SER A 161 9.06 -2.02 -9.41
CA SER A 161 8.07 -3.08 -9.48
C SER A 161 8.36 -4.21 -8.47
N ILE A 162 7.29 -4.87 -8.02
CA ILE A 162 7.39 -6.08 -7.18
C ILE A 162 8.26 -7.14 -7.88
N ARG A 163 8.11 -7.31 -9.20
CA ARG A 163 8.88 -8.27 -10.01
C ARG A 163 10.39 -7.99 -9.94
N GLN A 164 10.79 -6.72 -10.10
CA GLN A 164 12.20 -6.34 -9.98
C GLN A 164 12.76 -6.67 -8.60
N VAL A 165 12.00 -6.36 -7.54
CA VAL A 165 12.42 -6.63 -6.16
C VAL A 165 12.44 -8.12 -5.86
N TYR A 166 11.47 -8.89 -6.37
CA TYR A 166 11.42 -10.34 -6.21
C TYR A 166 12.66 -11.01 -6.85
N GLN A 167 12.97 -10.66 -8.11
CA GLN A 167 14.13 -11.21 -8.82
C GLN A 167 15.45 -10.81 -8.16
N ALA A 168 15.58 -9.55 -7.74
CA ALA A 168 16.74 -9.10 -6.99
C ALA A 168 16.90 -9.85 -5.65
N THR A 169 15.78 -10.16 -4.97
CA THR A 169 15.78 -10.95 -3.74
C THR A 169 16.28 -12.39 -4.00
N LEU A 170 15.80 -13.04 -5.08
CA LEU A 170 16.27 -14.37 -5.44
C LEU A 170 17.77 -14.37 -5.70
N LYS A 171 18.26 -13.43 -6.51
CA LYS A 171 19.69 -13.27 -6.79
C LYS A 171 20.51 -13.06 -5.52
N GLN A 172 20.03 -12.23 -4.59
CA GLN A 172 20.72 -11.98 -3.33
C GLN A 172 20.76 -13.24 -2.42
N MET A 173 19.73 -14.09 -2.47
CA MET A 173 19.72 -15.36 -1.74
C MET A 173 20.78 -16.36 -2.25
N GLU A 174 21.20 -16.29 -3.52
CA GLU A 174 22.27 -17.12 -4.10
C GLU A 174 23.61 -16.84 -3.45
N HIS A 175 23.83 -15.63 -2.91
CA HIS A 175 25.06 -15.25 -2.20
C HIS A 175 25.12 -15.75 -0.76
N ASN A 176 24.14 -16.53 -0.29
CA ASN A 176 24.04 -17.12 1.05
C ASN A 176 24.10 -16.12 2.23
N LEU A 177 23.86 -14.84 2.00
CA LEU A 177 23.73 -13.83 3.04
C LEU A 177 22.27 -13.66 3.44
N PHE A 178 21.97 -13.75 4.73
CA PHE A 178 20.63 -13.52 5.31
C PHE A 178 19.50 -14.33 4.67
N VAL A 179 19.77 -15.55 4.18
CA VAL A 179 18.83 -16.37 3.38
C VAL A 179 17.48 -16.55 4.09
N ARG A 180 17.48 -16.82 5.41
CA ARG A 180 16.24 -16.98 6.20
C ARG A 180 15.43 -15.69 6.23
N ASP A 181 16.07 -14.56 6.42
CA ASP A 181 15.44 -13.24 6.48
C ASP A 181 14.90 -12.83 5.10
N LEU A 182 15.69 -13.06 4.05
CA LEU A 182 15.26 -12.82 2.67
C LEU A 182 14.12 -13.74 2.23
N ALA A 183 14.08 -14.99 2.70
CA ALA A 183 12.95 -15.88 2.49
C ALA A 183 11.67 -15.34 3.18
N SER A 184 11.81 -14.79 4.38
CA SER A 184 10.70 -14.10 5.06
C SER A 184 10.25 -12.87 4.29
N PHE A 185 11.18 -12.05 3.79
CA PHE A 185 10.87 -10.89 2.96
C PHE A 185 10.16 -11.28 1.65
N LYS A 186 10.66 -12.33 0.96
CA LYS A 186 10.02 -12.87 -0.25
C LYS A 186 8.56 -13.27 -0.01
N LYS A 187 8.24 -13.88 1.15
CA LYS A 187 6.85 -14.17 1.53
C LYS A 187 6.01 -12.90 1.66
N ARG A 188 6.59 -11.77 2.09
CA ARG A 188 5.83 -10.50 2.19
C ARG A 188 5.49 -9.95 0.82
N LEU A 189 6.37 -10.09 -0.18
CA LEU A 189 6.05 -9.72 -1.56
C LEU A 189 4.88 -10.55 -2.13
N PHE A 190 4.84 -11.84 -1.83
CA PHE A 190 3.72 -12.70 -2.18
C PHE A 190 2.41 -12.24 -1.53
N TRP A 191 2.42 -12.02 -0.21
CA TRP A 191 1.23 -11.57 0.52
C TRP A 191 0.74 -10.19 0.08
N HIS A 192 1.65 -9.30 -0.29
CA HIS A 192 1.31 -8.00 -0.86
C HIS A 192 0.38 -8.17 -2.07
N CYS A 193 0.78 -8.97 -3.04
CA CYS A 193 -0.01 -9.20 -4.24
C CYS A 193 -1.28 -10.02 -3.97
N HIS A 194 -1.24 -10.94 -3.00
CA HIS A 194 -2.41 -11.72 -2.61
C HIS A 194 -3.56 -10.85 -2.09
N PHE A 195 -3.27 -9.86 -1.27
CA PHE A 195 -4.30 -8.94 -0.77
C PHE A 195 -4.86 -8.04 -1.87
N ILE A 196 -4.02 -7.62 -2.81
CA ILE A 196 -4.48 -6.88 -3.98
C ILE A 196 -5.42 -7.75 -4.83
N GLN A 197 -5.04 -9.01 -5.09
CA GLN A 197 -5.91 -9.97 -5.78
C GLN A 197 -7.24 -10.16 -5.06
N LYS A 198 -7.25 -10.18 -3.74
CA LYS A 198 -8.49 -10.35 -2.96
C LYS A 198 -9.47 -9.22 -3.23
N LEU A 199 -9.04 -7.97 -3.19
CA LEU A 199 -9.90 -6.82 -3.50
C LEU A 199 -10.29 -6.76 -4.98
N GLU A 200 -9.39 -7.16 -5.90
CA GLU A 200 -9.70 -7.23 -7.33
C GLU A 200 -10.84 -8.20 -7.60
N THR A 201 -10.84 -9.33 -6.90
CA THR A 201 -11.85 -10.38 -7.06
C THR A 201 -13.16 -10.06 -6.35
N GLU A 202 -13.09 -9.36 -5.24
CA GLU A 202 -14.22 -9.05 -4.35
C GLU A 202 -14.22 -7.54 -4.03
N PRO A 203 -14.55 -6.68 -4.99
CA PRO A 203 -14.48 -5.22 -4.80
C PRO A 203 -15.47 -4.67 -3.78
N GLU A 204 -16.53 -5.42 -3.48
CA GLU A 204 -17.51 -5.11 -2.43
C GLU A 204 -16.91 -5.05 -1.02
N LEU A 205 -15.74 -5.67 -0.82
CA LEU A 205 -15.00 -5.60 0.45
C LEU A 205 -14.60 -4.18 0.85
N GLU A 206 -14.68 -3.23 -0.06
CA GLU A 206 -14.49 -1.82 0.26
C GLU A 206 -15.56 -1.30 1.22
N PHE A 207 -16.78 -1.85 1.18
CA PHE A 207 -17.95 -1.36 1.91
C PHE A 207 -18.55 -2.40 2.85
N GLN A 208 -18.40 -3.68 2.55
CA GLN A 208 -19.00 -4.80 3.26
C GLN A 208 -17.94 -5.63 3.98
N SER A 209 -18.31 -6.21 5.11
CA SER A 209 -17.42 -7.13 5.82
C SER A 209 -17.25 -8.44 5.05
N MET A 210 -16.04 -9.02 5.07
CA MET A 210 -15.78 -10.34 4.45
C MET A 210 -16.76 -11.40 4.91
N HIS A 211 -17.22 -11.30 6.17
CA HIS A 211 -18.27 -12.15 6.68
C HIS A 211 -19.52 -11.31 6.95
N TYR A 212 -20.56 -11.53 6.17
CA TYR A 212 -21.80 -10.74 6.17
C TYR A 212 -22.48 -10.59 7.55
N LEU A 213 -22.37 -11.60 8.43
CA LEU A 213 -22.90 -11.52 9.80
C LEU A 213 -22.18 -10.48 10.67
N CYS A 214 -21.04 -9.95 10.22
CA CYS A 214 -20.30 -8.96 10.97
C CYS A 214 -20.62 -7.52 10.57
N ASP A 215 -21.48 -7.30 9.56
CA ASP A 215 -21.79 -5.95 9.07
C ASP A 215 -22.49 -5.09 10.14
N SER A 216 -23.33 -5.69 10.95
CA SER A 216 -24.03 -5.02 12.06
C SER A 216 -23.32 -5.12 13.41
N LEU A 217 -22.09 -5.64 13.44
CA LEU A 217 -21.39 -5.88 14.72
C LEU A 217 -21.13 -4.58 15.50
N ARG A 218 -20.89 -3.47 14.81
CA ARG A 218 -20.57 -2.15 15.39
C ARG A 218 -21.32 -1.07 14.61
N GLU A 219 -22.58 -0.84 14.98
CA GLU A 219 -23.45 0.10 14.24
C GLU A 219 -23.27 1.56 14.69
N LYS A 220 -22.94 1.75 15.96
CA LYS A 220 -22.85 3.09 16.55
C LYS A 220 -21.41 3.61 16.53
N GLU A 221 -21.24 4.73 15.87
CA GLU A 221 -20.00 5.50 15.90
C GLU A 221 -19.99 6.50 17.07
N ASN A 222 -18.80 6.81 17.54
CA ASN A 222 -18.55 7.87 18.49
C ASN A 222 -17.43 8.76 17.95
N ASP A 223 -17.81 9.90 17.39
CA ASP A 223 -16.89 10.83 16.74
C ASP A 223 -15.80 11.34 17.68
N GLU A 224 -16.11 11.58 18.96
CA GLU A 224 -15.13 12.02 19.96
C GLU A 224 -14.03 10.98 20.19
N LEU A 225 -14.42 9.70 20.29
CA LEU A 225 -13.43 8.62 20.45
C LEU A 225 -12.61 8.40 19.19
N ILE A 226 -13.23 8.51 18.02
CA ILE A 226 -12.54 8.41 16.72
C ILE A 226 -11.54 9.57 16.57
N GLU A 227 -11.95 10.79 16.92
CA GLU A 227 -11.07 11.96 16.87
C GLU A 227 -9.88 11.81 17.83
N LYS A 228 -10.11 11.40 19.08
CA LYS A 228 -9.03 11.15 20.04
C LYS A 228 -8.07 10.09 19.53
N TRP A 229 -8.59 9.02 18.92
CA TRP A 229 -7.78 7.95 18.38
C TRP A 229 -6.92 8.41 17.21
N ILE A 230 -7.49 9.07 16.20
CA ILE A 230 -6.75 9.50 15.01
C ILE A 230 -5.74 10.62 15.32
N LEU A 231 -5.99 11.39 16.36
CA LEU A 231 -5.07 12.44 16.83
C LEU A 231 -3.97 11.92 17.79
N GLY A 232 -4.04 10.65 18.23
CA GLY A 232 -3.10 10.10 19.22
C GLY A 232 -3.26 10.74 20.60
N LYS A 233 -4.50 10.89 21.05
CA LYS A 233 -4.92 11.50 22.33
C LYS A 233 -5.85 10.61 23.14
N THR A 234 -5.65 9.30 23.04
CA THR A 234 -6.50 8.31 23.72
C THR A 234 -6.19 8.18 25.20
N GLY A 235 -5.00 8.62 25.64
CA GLY A 235 -4.48 8.40 26.98
C GLY A 235 -3.76 7.08 27.18
N PHE A 236 -3.63 6.26 26.12
CA PHE A 236 -2.80 5.04 26.10
C PHE A 236 -1.45 5.37 25.49
N PRO A 237 -0.38 5.55 26.28
CA PRO A 237 0.86 6.17 25.82
C PRO A 237 1.50 5.51 24.61
N PHE A 238 1.53 4.16 24.57
CA PHE A 238 2.13 3.45 23.46
C PHE A 238 1.30 3.54 22.17
N LEU A 239 -0.03 3.46 22.28
CA LEU A 239 -0.94 3.66 21.14
C LEU A 239 -0.80 5.07 20.59
N ASP A 240 -0.84 6.08 21.45
CA ASP A 240 -0.72 7.48 21.08
C ASP A 240 0.64 7.77 20.42
N ALA A 241 1.72 7.20 20.95
CA ALA A 241 3.05 7.29 20.34
C ALA A 241 3.08 6.67 18.92
N CYS A 242 2.45 5.52 18.71
CA CYS A 242 2.34 4.87 17.40
C CYS A 242 1.54 5.73 16.42
N MET A 243 0.43 6.30 16.86
CA MET A 243 -0.40 7.17 16.01
C MET A 243 0.35 8.48 15.66
N LEU A 244 0.99 9.10 16.62
CA LEU A 244 1.79 10.31 16.39
C LEU A 244 2.99 10.04 15.46
N TYR A 245 3.62 8.87 15.61
CA TYR A 245 4.67 8.43 14.69
C TYR A 245 4.15 8.26 13.27
N LEU A 246 3.00 7.59 13.10
CA LEU A 246 2.35 7.42 11.79
C LEU A 246 2.04 8.77 11.15
N ARG A 247 1.42 9.69 11.89
CA ARG A 247 1.08 11.05 11.42
C ARG A 247 2.32 11.84 10.98
N LYS A 248 3.43 11.66 11.67
CA LYS A 248 4.68 12.36 11.38
C LYS A 248 5.42 11.78 10.17
N HIS A 249 5.46 10.45 10.06
CA HIS A 249 6.29 9.73 9.10
C HIS A 249 5.52 9.17 7.89
N GLY A 250 4.19 9.16 7.95
CA GLY A 250 3.35 8.55 6.92
C GLY A 250 3.52 7.03 6.79
N TRP A 251 4.21 6.40 7.74
CA TRP A 251 4.50 4.98 7.73
C TRP A 251 4.70 4.46 9.15
N ILE A 252 4.24 3.23 9.37
CA ILE A 252 4.52 2.46 10.58
C ILE A 252 4.56 0.97 10.22
N ASN A 253 5.26 0.15 11.01
CA ASN A 253 5.38 -1.27 10.73
C ASN A 253 4.05 -2.02 10.88
N PHE A 254 3.98 -3.20 10.24
CA PHE A 254 2.77 -4.01 10.17
C PHE A 254 2.14 -4.32 11.54
N ARG A 255 2.95 -4.69 12.54
CA ARG A 255 2.44 -5.05 13.87
C ARG A 255 1.75 -3.87 14.56
N MET A 256 2.32 -2.68 14.42
CA MET A 256 1.73 -1.47 14.99
C MET A 256 0.47 -1.01 14.22
N ARG A 257 0.43 -1.20 12.90
CA ARG A 257 -0.82 -0.99 12.12
C ARG A 257 -1.94 -1.88 12.64
N ALA A 258 -1.63 -3.16 12.87
CA ALA A 258 -2.58 -4.12 13.41
C ALA A 258 -3.10 -3.69 14.79
N MET A 259 -2.21 -3.26 15.68
CA MET A 259 -2.57 -2.79 17.01
C MET A 259 -3.46 -1.54 16.96
N ILE A 260 -3.08 -0.53 16.17
CA ILE A 260 -3.85 0.72 16.03
C ILE A 260 -5.28 0.41 15.60
N MET A 261 -5.46 -0.44 14.59
CA MET A 261 -6.78 -0.78 14.07
C MET A 261 -7.57 -1.68 15.02
N SER A 262 -6.91 -2.68 15.61
CA SER A 262 -7.52 -3.55 16.61
C SER A 262 -8.04 -2.75 17.82
N PHE A 263 -7.29 -1.75 18.27
CA PHE A 263 -7.71 -0.88 19.36
C PHE A 263 -8.99 -0.10 19.02
N ALA A 264 -9.05 0.51 17.84
CA ALA A 264 -10.26 1.21 17.39
C ALA A 264 -11.47 0.29 17.36
N SER A 265 -11.31 -0.94 16.88
CA SER A 265 -12.40 -1.88 16.70
C SER A 265 -12.84 -2.60 17.98
N TYR A 266 -11.91 -2.98 18.86
CA TYR A 266 -12.24 -3.78 20.05
C TYR A 266 -12.29 -2.95 21.33
N ASN A 267 -11.38 -2.01 21.53
CA ASN A 267 -11.33 -1.23 22.75
C ASN A 267 -12.27 -0.01 22.69
N LEU A 268 -12.30 0.68 21.54
CA LEU A 268 -13.21 1.80 21.33
C LEU A 268 -14.56 1.38 20.73
N TRP A 269 -14.67 0.14 20.26
CA TRP A 269 -15.86 -0.44 19.64
C TRP A 269 -16.39 0.34 18.45
N GLN A 270 -15.49 0.87 17.61
CA GLN A 270 -15.86 1.68 16.45
C GLN A 270 -16.00 0.85 15.17
N PRO A 271 -16.95 1.19 14.26
CA PRO A 271 -17.10 0.53 12.99
C PRO A 271 -15.89 0.78 12.10
N TRP A 272 -15.38 -0.28 11.48
CA TRP A 272 -14.19 -0.21 10.62
C TRP A 272 -14.42 0.68 9.39
N GLN A 273 -15.65 0.75 8.88
CA GLN A 273 -16.04 1.60 7.75
C GLN A 273 -15.81 3.09 8.03
N LYS A 274 -15.82 3.49 9.30
CA LYS A 274 -15.56 4.89 9.72
C LYS A 274 -14.07 5.13 10.01
N THR A 275 -13.39 4.16 10.59
CA THR A 275 -11.99 4.31 10.99
C THR A 275 -11.02 4.04 9.84
N SER A 276 -11.38 3.18 8.88
CA SER A 276 -10.55 2.81 7.73
C SER A 276 -10.16 3.98 6.83
N PRO A 277 -11.09 4.83 6.35
CA PRO A 277 -10.73 5.96 5.49
C PRO A 277 -9.80 6.95 6.19
N LEU A 278 -10.06 7.27 7.45
CA LEU A 278 -9.21 8.19 8.23
C LEU A 278 -7.79 7.68 8.40
N LEU A 279 -7.65 6.37 8.61
CA LEU A 279 -6.35 5.73 8.72
C LEU A 279 -5.63 5.67 7.37
N ALA A 280 -6.37 5.45 6.28
CA ALA A 280 -5.84 5.43 4.92
C ALA A 280 -5.14 6.74 4.55
N GLU A 281 -5.71 7.89 4.91
CA GLU A 281 -5.15 9.22 4.64
C GLU A 281 -3.77 9.46 5.27
N LEU A 282 -3.43 8.71 6.31
CA LEU A 282 -2.14 8.85 7.00
C LEU A 282 -1.01 8.04 6.35
N PHE A 283 -1.34 7.06 5.50
CA PHE A 283 -0.33 6.18 4.92
C PHE A 283 0.20 6.69 3.58
N THR A 284 1.51 6.94 3.49
CA THR A 284 2.21 7.21 2.22
C THR A 284 2.33 5.97 1.34
N ASP A 285 2.10 4.79 1.90
CA ASP A 285 2.09 3.50 1.23
C ASP A 285 0.68 2.90 1.17
N PHE A 286 -0.34 3.78 1.09
CA PHE A 286 -1.71 3.32 0.91
C PHE A 286 -1.83 2.46 -0.35
N GLU A 287 -2.35 1.26 -0.17
CA GLU A 287 -2.68 0.29 -1.22
C GLU A 287 -4.05 -0.29 -0.88
N PRO A 288 -5.10 -0.03 -1.65
CA PRO A 288 -6.47 -0.37 -1.28
C PRO A 288 -6.65 -1.83 -0.88
N GLY A 289 -6.16 -2.76 -1.69
CA GLY A 289 -6.30 -4.20 -1.44
C GLY A 289 -5.66 -4.63 -0.12
N ILE A 290 -4.50 -4.09 0.19
CA ILE A 290 -3.80 -4.39 1.45
C ILE A 290 -4.51 -3.73 2.61
N HIS A 291 -4.83 -2.44 2.49
CA HIS A 291 -5.42 -1.65 3.57
C HIS A 291 -6.77 -2.23 4.00
N ILE A 292 -7.70 -2.40 3.06
CA ILE A 292 -9.06 -2.88 3.33
C ILE A 292 -9.02 -4.29 3.95
N CYS A 293 -8.27 -5.22 3.36
CA CYS A 293 -8.15 -6.56 3.89
C CYS A 293 -7.55 -6.58 5.30
N GLN A 294 -6.50 -5.79 5.55
CA GLN A 294 -5.87 -5.72 6.87
C GLN A 294 -6.78 -5.08 7.91
N VAL A 295 -7.46 -4.00 7.57
CA VAL A 295 -8.45 -3.37 8.45
C VAL A 295 -9.52 -4.36 8.87
N GLN A 296 -10.09 -5.11 7.94
CA GLN A 296 -11.11 -6.11 8.23
C GLN A 296 -10.59 -7.26 9.09
N MET A 297 -9.37 -7.74 8.81
CA MET A 297 -8.72 -8.78 9.64
C MET A 297 -8.52 -8.29 11.08
N GLN A 298 -8.07 -7.06 11.26
CA GLN A 298 -7.81 -6.50 12.60
C GLN A 298 -9.09 -6.08 13.32
N SER A 299 -10.18 -5.88 12.59
CA SER A 299 -11.51 -5.63 13.15
C SER A 299 -12.27 -6.90 13.49
N GLY A 300 -11.74 -8.08 13.12
CA GLY A 300 -12.36 -9.37 13.39
C GLY A 300 -13.64 -9.64 12.61
N VAL A 301 -13.75 -9.09 11.39
CA VAL A 301 -14.96 -9.20 10.57
C VAL A 301 -14.77 -10.12 9.35
N THR A 302 -13.72 -10.95 9.37
CA THR A 302 -13.43 -11.84 8.23
C THR A 302 -14.05 -13.22 8.32
N GLY A 303 -14.47 -13.66 9.51
CA GLY A 303 -14.98 -15.00 9.76
C GLY A 303 -13.95 -16.15 9.61
N ILE A 304 -12.73 -15.86 9.16
CA ILE A 304 -11.70 -16.86 8.85
C ILE A 304 -10.67 -16.97 9.97
N ASN A 305 -10.33 -15.84 10.58
CA ASN A 305 -9.30 -15.75 11.61
C ASN A 305 -9.92 -15.60 13.00
N LEU A 306 -9.30 -16.22 14.00
CA LEU A 306 -9.62 -15.91 15.39
C LEU A 306 -9.37 -14.42 15.64
N PRO A 307 -10.33 -13.72 16.28
CA PRO A 307 -10.13 -12.33 16.65
C PRO A 307 -8.90 -12.18 17.54
N ARG A 308 -8.02 -11.25 17.18
CA ARG A 308 -6.81 -10.95 17.96
C ARG A 308 -6.92 -9.54 18.50
N ILE A 309 -7.05 -9.43 19.81
CA ILE A 309 -6.95 -8.14 20.51
C ILE A 309 -5.47 -7.92 20.81
N TYR A 310 -4.90 -6.91 20.17
CA TYR A 310 -3.51 -6.52 20.42
C TYR A 310 -3.44 -5.65 21.66
N SER A 311 -2.84 -6.19 22.72
CA SER A 311 -2.64 -5.42 23.94
C SER A 311 -1.48 -4.44 23.77
N CYS A 312 -1.76 -3.13 23.88
CA CYS A 312 -0.71 -2.11 23.88
C CYS A 312 0.25 -2.27 25.09
N LEU A 313 -0.21 -2.87 26.20
CA LEU A 313 0.62 -3.15 27.37
C LEU A 313 1.67 -4.22 27.11
N LEU A 314 1.37 -5.25 26.31
CA LEU A 314 2.32 -6.32 25.97
C LEU A 314 3.48 -5.82 25.12
N TYR A 315 3.31 -4.72 24.36
CA TYR A 315 4.37 -4.15 23.54
C TYR A 315 5.27 -3.15 24.27
N THR A 316 4.97 -2.83 25.52
CA THR A 316 5.82 -1.99 26.37
C THR A 316 6.80 -2.80 27.21
N SER A 317 6.55 -4.10 27.37
CA SER A 317 7.41 -5.05 28.05
C SER A 317 7.74 -6.20 27.10
N ASP A 318 8.98 -6.52 26.88
CA ASP A 318 9.65 -7.68 26.24
C ASP A 318 8.88 -8.67 25.32
N ALA A 319 7.67 -8.37 24.89
CA ALA A 319 6.86 -9.25 24.03
C ALA A 319 7.38 -9.37 22.58
N ALA A 320 8.62 -9.00 22.32
CA ALA A 320 9.29 -9.22 21.05
C ALA A 320 9.69 -10.68 20.81
N ASP A 321 9.65 -11.53 21.84
CA ASP A 321 10.17 -12.91 21.79
C ASP A 321 9.12 -14.00 21.56
N GLU A 322 7.83 -13.69 21.59
CA GLU A 322 6.83 -14.70 21.23
C GLU A 322 6.72 -14.82 19.71
N GLY A 323 7.54 -15.70 19.18
CA GLY A 323 7.42 -16.21 17.83
C GLY A 323 6.08 -16.94 17.65
N LEU A 324 5.19 -16.35 16.85
CA LEU A 324 4.07 -16.99 16.20
C LEU A 324 4.13 -16.71 14.71
#